data_e015c1094c3d8ed46b8eb4964463f2f1
#
_entry.id   e015c1094c3d8ed46b8eb4964463f2f1
#
_cell.length_a   1.000
_cell.length_b   1.000
_cell.length_c   1.000
_cell.angle_alpha   90.00
_cell.angle_beta   90.00
_cell.angle_gamma   90.00
#
_symmetry.space_group_name_H-M   'P 1'
#
loop_
_entity.id
_entity.type
_entity.pdbx_description
1 polymer ?
#
loop_
_entity_poly.entity_id
_entity_poly.type
_entity_poly.pdbx_seq_one_letter_code
_entity_poly.pdbx_strand_id
1 'polypeptide(L)'
;MIKVQKITKRWLMRSFIIIVAALVAIEALVIFITKDSYYSSAQQAVKTHASVIQSTIDTYALDADLDYSEQIRTLIENFSDRNRMELVAIDRNKKPIMSSSGFEPQLDSSMQDLVLALKSDNRMGESLHKNESGENVYCVTVVSPNQTGDILALRFMASLEPADRQIMRLALIYIAIGLAIVGFILLSNLVFLHSIIKPVAEVEKTARKIAGGDFDVRIDNKYNDEMGDLCDIINYMADELSQSENMKNEFISSVSHELRTPLTAIRGWGETLADDVNCNKSMRQKGLKVIVNETERLSSIVEDLLDFSKIQSGRFTIKKEKMDILAELEEAILAFSEKAKREGINIEYNEPKMLSAIEGDRNRVRQVFVNVLDNAIKYSEADSTVKVTAKEEYGVIYVIVEDEGCGISPEDLPKIKKRFYKANYTKRGSGIGLAVVDEIVTMLGGTFEIKSQLGVGTAVTLTFPAMREEAKEE
;
A
#
# COMPACT_ATOMS: atom_id res chain seq x y z
N MET A 1 3.00 -15.34 -9.27
CA MET A 1 2.16 -15.70 -8.11
C MET A 1 2.82 -16.61 -7.07
N ILE A 2 3.62 -17.61 -7.44
CA ILE A 2 4.18 -18.63 -6.51
C ILE A 2 5.40 -18.12 -5.69
N LYS A 3 6.12 -17.11 -6.17
CA LYS A 3 7.40 -16.68 -5.57
C LYS A 3 7.25 -15.82 -4.31
N VAL A 4 6.28 -14.91 -4.26
CA VAL A 4 6.06 -14.00 -3.10
C VAL A 4 5.48 -14.78 -1.92
N GLN A 5 4.50 -15.65 -2.13
CA GLN A 5 3.98 -16.51 -1.06
C GLN A 5 5.05 -17.42 -0.43
N LYS A 6 6.03 -17.92 -1.23
CA LYS A 6 7.14 -18.74 -0.72
C LYS A 6 8.12 -17.95 0.14
N ILE A 7 8.39 -16.69 -0.18
CA ILE A 7 9.34 -15.85 0.58
C ILE A 7 8.72 -15.46 1.92
N THR A 8 7.49 -14.95 1.92
CA THR A 8 6.79 -14.51 3.14
C THR A 8 6.53 -15.68 4.09
N LYS A 9 6.06 -16.83 3.57
CA LYS A 9 5.88 -18.05 4.37
C LYS A 9 7.20 -18.57 4.95
N ARG A 10 8.30 -18.52 4.17
CA ARG A 10 9.63 -18.92 4.63
C ARG A 10 10.17 -17.97 5.70
N TRP A 11 9.96 -16.67 5.55
CA TRP A 11 10.39 -15.67 6.53
C TRP A 11 9.62 -15.83 7.85
N LEU A 12 8.28 -15.91 7.80
CA LEU A 12 7.44 -16.15 8.97
C LEU A 12 7.82 -17.44 9.72
N MET A 13 8.03 -18.55 8.99
CA MET A 13 8.46 -19.82 9.62
C MET A 13 9.84 -19.69 10.25
N ARG A 14 10.81 -19.04 9.61
CA ARG A 14 12.16 -18.87 10.18
C ARG A 14 12.13 -17.97 11.41
N SER A 15 11.45 -16.86 11.37
CA SER A 15 11.29 -15.96 12.51
C SER A 15 10.59 -16.67 13.68
N PHE A 16 9.55 -17.44 13.41
CA PHE A 16 8.84 -18.23 14.40
C PHE A 16 9.78 -19.26 15.09
N ILE A 17 10.56 -20.02 14.31
CA ILE A 17 11.51 -21.00 14.84
C ILE A 17 12.55 -20.33 15.73
N ILE A 18 13.10 -19.19 15.33
CA ILE A 18 14.10 -18.45 16.11
C ILE A 18 13.50 -17.97 17.43
N ILE A 19 12.28 -17.43 17.41
CA ILE A 19 11.60 -16.93 18.62
C ILE A 19 11.31 -18.08 19.58
N VAL A 20 10.79 -19.21 19.06
CA VAL A 20 10.52 -20.40 19.89
C VAL A 20 11.81 -20.97 20.48
N ALA A 21 12.89 -21.06 19.71
CA ALA A 21 14.17 -21.52 20.19
C ALA A 21 14.74 -20.62 21.31
N ALA A 22 14.65 -19.30 21.12
CA ALA A 22 15.06 -18.33 22.14
C ALA A 22 14.22 -18.44 23.42
N LEU A 23 12.88 -18.60 23.28
CA LEU A 23 11.98 -18.77 24.41
C LEU A 23 12.34 -20.02 25.22
N VAL A 24 12.52 -21.17 24.56
CA VAL A 24 12.91 -22.43 25.22
C VAL A 24 14.28 -22.29 25.93
N ALA A 25 15.23 -21.59 25.30
CA ALA A 25 16.53 -21.34 25.91
C ALA A 25 16.43 -20.49 27.18
N ILE A 26 15.60 -19.43 27.13
CA ILE A 26 15.35 -18.55 28.28
C ILE A 26 14.65 -19.32 29.40
N GLU A 27 13.62 -20.11 29.10
CA GLU A 27 12.90 -20.92 30.10
C GLU A 27 13.84 -21.94 30.77
N ALA A 28 14.65 -22.64 29.99
CA ALA A 28 15.62 -23.56 30.51
C ALA A 28 16.63 -22.87 31.44
N LEU A 29 17.11 -21.69 31.06
CA LEU A 29 18.02 -20.88 31.88
C LEU A 29 17.36 -20.44 33.19
N VAL A 30 16.12 -19.96 33.14
CA VAL A 30 15.37 -19.51 34.34
C VAL A 30 15.13 -20.69 35.29
N ILE A 31 14.74 -21.85 34.76
CA ILE A 31 14.56 -23.06 35.58
C ILE A 31 15.89 -23.48 36.23
N PHE A 32 16.99 -23.44 35.49
CA PHE A 32 18.33 -23.76 36.02
C PHE A 32 18.73 -22.81 37.14
N ILE A 33 18.61 -21.50 36.95
CA ILE A 33 18.94 -20.49 37.99
C ILE A 33 18.04 -20.65 39.21
N THR A 34 16.73 -20.89 39.00
CA THR A 34 15.78 -21.12 40.08
C THR A 34 16.18 -22.34 40.90
N LYS A 35 16.51 -23.46 40.24
CA LYS A 35 16.98 -24.69 40.93
C LYS A 35 18.23 -24.43 41.74
N ASP A 36 19.24 -23.79 41.15
CA ASP A 36 20.50 -23.47 41.83
C ASP A 36 20.27 -22.59 43.06
N SER A 37 19.43 -21.56 42.94
CA SER A 37 19.08 -20.66 44.05
C SER A 37 18.38 -21.38 45.21
N TYR A 38 17.38 -22.24 44.92
CA TYR A 38 16.67 -22.99 45.96
C TYR A 38 17.58 -23.99 46.67
N TYR A 39 18.42 -24.71 45.90
CA TYR A 39 19.35 -25.67 46.48
C TYR A 39 20.44 -25.00 47.33
N SER A 40 21.03 -23.93 46.84
CA SER A 40 22.04 -23.15 47.56
C SER A 40 21.46 -22.53 48.83
N SER A 41 20.21 -22.04 48.80
CA SER A 41 19.57 -21.50 50.01
C SER A 41 19.31 -22.57 51.06
N ALA A 42 18.83 -23.75 50.64
CA ALA A 42 18.61 -24.88 51.58
C ALA A 42 19.93 -25.37 52.17
N GLN A 43 20.98 -25.54 51.37
CA GLN A 43 22.31 -25.94 51.82
C GLN A 43 22.90 -24.92 52.80
N GLN A 44 22.79 -23.62 52.49
CA GLN A 44 23.31 -22.57 53.37
C GLN A 44 22.60 -22.55 54.72
N ALA A 45 21.27 -22.81 54.76
CA ALA A 45 20.52 -22.89 55.99
C ALA A 45 21.05 -24.02 56.88
N VAL A 46 21.26 -25.23 56.33
CA VAL A 46 21.80 -26.37 57.09
C VAL A 46 23.22 -26.10 57.59
N LYS A 47 24.10 -25.53 56.74
CA LYS A 47 25.47 -25.14 57.13
C LYS A 47 25.50 -24.12 58.25
N THR A 48 24.62 -23.13 58.22
CA THR A 48 24.55 -22.11 59.27
C THR A 48 24.15 -22.74 60.60
N HIS A 49 23.15 -23.62 60.62
CA HIS A 49 22.76 -24.34 61.85
C HIS A 49 23.87 -25.26 62.33
N ALA A 50 24.55 -26.00 61.47
CA ALA A 50 25.65 -26.82 61.79
C ALA A 50 26.82 -26.04 62.42
N SER A 51 27.11 -24.84 61.86
CA SER A 51 28.20 -23.99 62.43
C SER A 51 27.83 -23.41 63.80
N VAL A 52 26.59 -23.03 64.05
CA VAL A 52 26.12 -22.58 65.37
C VAL A 52 26.20 -23.67 66.35
N ILE A 53 25.74 -24.88 66.04
CA ILE A 53 25.83 -26.04 66.94
C ILE A 53 27.24 -26.45 67.13
N GLN A 54 28.15 -26.40 66.14
CA GLN A 54 29.56 -26.63 66.30
C GLN A 54 30.17 -25.75 67.39
N SER A 55 29.90 -24.46 67.36
CA SER A 55 30.38 -23.53 68.40
C SER A 55 29.80 -23.84 69.76
N THR A 56 28.56 -24.33 69.87
CA THR A 56 27.91 -24.72 71.11
C THR A 56 28.55 -25.98 71.69
N ILE A 57 28.77 -27.02 70.89
CA ILE A 57 29.39 -28.27 71.38
C ILE A 57 30.85 -28.06 71.75
N ASP A 58 31.54 -27.14 71.08
CA ASP A 58 32.91 -26.76 71.46
C ASP A 58 32.92 -26.08 72.84
N THR A 59 31.92 -25.24 73.14
CA THR A 59 31.77 -24.63 74.46
C THR A 59 31.49 -25.70 75.56
N TYR A 60 30.58 -26.64 75.25
CA TYR A 60 30.25 -27.73 76.17
C TYR A 60 31.43 -28.63 76.46
N ALA A 61 32.33 -28.87 75.51
CA ALA A 61 33.53 -29.68 75.68
C ALA A 61 34.62 -29.02 76.56
N LEU A 62 34.57 -27.68 76.69
CA LEU A 62 35.48 -26.90 77.53
C LEU A 62 35.07 -26.86 79.01
N ASP A 63 33.78 -27.12 79.29
CA ASP A 63 33.23 -27.04 80.61
C ASP A 63 33.38 -28.44 81.35
N ALA A 64 34.30 -28.54 82.31
CA ALA A 64 34.59 -29.78 82.98
C ALA A 64 33.53 -30.21 84.03
N ASP A 65 32.65 -29.29 84.43
CA ASP A 65 31.64 -29.57 85.46
C ASP A 65 30.32 -30.10 84.87
N LEU A 66 30.17 -30.15 83.54
CA LEU A 66 28.97 -30.61 82.84
C LEU A 66 29.15 -31.98 82.16
N ASP A 67 28.10 -32.82 82.27
CA ASP A 67 28.06 -34.06 81.49
C ASP A 67 27.78 -33.72 80.04
N TYR A 68 28.84 -33.88 79.22
CA TYR A 68 28.77 -33.57 77.77
C TYR A 68 27.66 -34.37 77.07
N SER A 69 27.44 -35.63 77.44
CA SER A 69 26.42 -36.49 76.79
C SER A 69 25.00 -35.99 77.12
N GLU A 70 24.77 -35.52 78.36
CA GLU A 70 23.51 -34.98 78.80
C GLU A 70 23.17 -33.59 78.11
N GLN A 71 24.23 -32.79 77.94
CA GLN A 71 24.08 -31.48 77.23
C GLN A 71 23.73 -31.71 75.77
N ILE A 72 24.37 -32.62 75.06
CA ILE A 72 24.06 -32.97 73.67
C ILE A 72 22.65 -33.56 73.62
N ARG A 73 22.24 -34.39 74.53
CA ARG A 73 20.87 -34.92 74.61
C ARG A 73 19.85 -33.80 74.70
N THR A 74 20.02 -32.86 75.61
CA THR A 74 19.15 -31.71 75.81
C THR A 74 19.14 -30.83 74.55
N LEU A 75 20.27 -30.63 73.85
CA LEU A 75 20.35 -29.88 72.62
C LEU A 75 19.55 -30.54 71.49
N ILE A 76 19.60 -31.86 71.36
CA ILE A 76 18.85 -32.60 70.34
C ILE A 76 17.36 -32.58 70.63
N GLU A 77 16.97 -32.83 71.91
CA GLU A 77 15.53 -32.77 72.31
C GLU A 77 14.90 -31.41 72.13
N ASN A 78 15.63 -30.31 72.32
CA ASN A 78 15.20 -28.95 72.19
C ASN A 78 15.51 -28.34 70.83
N PHE A 79 15.90 -29.14 69.84
CA PHE A 79 16.21 -28.60 68.50
C PHE A 79 14.97 -27.94 67.82
N SER A 80 15.04 -26.65 67.62
CA SER A 80 13.90 -25.84 67.22
C SER A 80 13.45 -26.09 65.77
N ASP A 81 14.40 -26.41 64.89
CA ASP A 81 14.14 -26.53 63.42
C ASP A 81 13.88 -27.97 62.96
N ARG A 82 13.46 -28.86 63.90
CA ARG A 82 13.13 -30.27 63.63
C ARG A 82 12.09 -30.50 62.48
N ASN A 83 11.31 -29.48 62.14
CA ASN A 83 10.38 -29.55 60.99
C ASN A 83 11.04 -29.34 59.63
N ARG A 84 12.26 -28.82 59.61
CA ARG A 84 12.99 -28.50 58.37
C ARG A 84 14.22 -29.39 58.18
N MET A 85 14.83 -29.79 59.26
CA MET A 85 16.00 -30.65 59.26
C MET A 85 16.00 -31.55 60.49
N GLU A 86 16.56 -32.70 60.36
CA GLU A 86 16.76 -33.69 61.45
C GLU A 86 18.18 -33.58 61.95
N LEU A 87 18.31 -33.54 63.28
CA LEU A 87 19.62 -33.61 64.00
C LEU A 87 19.77 -34.98 64.64
N VAL A 88 20.81 -35.66 64.26
CA VAL A 88 21.13 -37.06 64.73
C VAL A 88 22.48 -37.12 65.42
N ALA A 89 22.54 -37.71 66.60
CA ALA A 89 23.81 -38.09 67.23
C ALA A 89 24.24 -39.47 66.74
N ILE A 90 25.49 -39.58 66.35
CA ILE A 90 26.13 -40.81 65.83
C ILE A 90 27.20 -41.31 66.80
N ASP A 91 27.17 -42.60 67.07
CA ASP A 91 28.20 -43.29 67.90
C ASP A 91 29.48 -43.57 67.09
N ARG A 92 30.51 -44.14 67.82
CA ARG A 92 31.76 -44.52 67.16
C ARG A 92 31.64 -45.69 66.21
N ASN A 93 30.56 -46.46 66.32
CA ASN A 93 30.30 -47.58 65.43
C ASN A 93 29.45 -47.08 64.17
N LYS A 94 29.31 -45.77 64.07
CA LYS A 94 28.52 -45.12 63.02
C LYS A 94 27.01 -45.45 63.10
N LYS A 95 26.51 -45.77 64.30
CA LYS A 95 25.08 -45.99 64.52
C LYS A 95 24.43 -44.76 65.13
N PRO A 96 23.15 -44.49 64.80
CA PRO A 96 22.42 -43.41 65.44
C PRO A 96 22.10 -43.75 66.87
N ILE A 97 22.43 -42.85 67.80
CA ILE A 97 22.11 -42.97 69.24
C ILE A 97 20.75 -42.27 69.51
N MET A 98 20.54 -41.10 68.91
CA MET A 98 19.40 -40.24 69.14
C MET A 98 19.10 -39.35 67.94
N SER A 99 17.83 -39.05 67.75
CA SER A 99 17.36 -38.14 66.70
C SER A 99 16.42 -37.08 67.27
N SER A 100 16.46 -35.86 66.74
CA SER A 100 15.56 -34.79 67.08
C SER A 100 14.10 -35.02 66.62
N SER A 101 13.87 -35.95 65.68
CA SER A 101 12.54 -36.38 65.23
C SER A 101 11.92 -37.40 66.23
N GLY A 102 12.71 -38.04 67.08
CA GLY A 102 12.30 -39.13 67.95
C GLY A 102 12.05 -40.47 67.25
N PHE A 103 12.32 -40.55 65.94
CA PHE A 103 12.27 -41.79 65.17
C PHE A 103 13.66 -42.26 64.81
N GLU A 104 13.79 -43.54 64.46
CA GLU A 104 15.05 -44.10 64.00
C GLU A 104 15.39 -43.49 62.62
N PRO A 105 16.50 -42.71 62.50
CA PRO A 105 16.85 -42.03 61.27
C PRO A 105 17.33 -43.02 60.22
N GLN A 106 16.89 -42.80 58.97
CA GLN A 106 17.41 -43.55 57.82
C GLN A 106 18.79 -43.00 57.46
N LEU A 107 19.83 -43.69 57.87
CA LEU A 107 21.21 -43.31 57.53
C LEU A 107 21.65 -44.04 56.27
N ASP A 108 22.30 -43.31 55.35
CA ASP A 108 22.95 -43.94 54.21
C ASP A 108 24.23 -44.72 54.65
N SER A 109 24.45 -45.86 54.05
CA SER A 109 25.61 -46.75 54.38
C SER A 109 26.94 -46.08 54.06
N SER A 110 27.03 -45.10 53.25
CA SER A 110 28.26 -44.44 52.81
C SER A 110 28.72 -43.32 53.74
N MET A 111 27.81 -42.64 54.43
CA MET A 111 28.06 -41.46 55.29
C MET A 111 29.25 -40.63 54.84
N GLN A 112 29.19 -40.16 53.54
CA GLN A 112 30.33 -39.42 52.95
C GLN A 112 30.62 -38.11 53.69
N ASP A 113 29.62 -37.47 54.22
CA ASP A 113 29.70 -36.25 55.05
C ASP A 113 30.53 -36.54 56.32
N LEU A 114 30.30 -37.67 57.01
CA LEU A 114 31.08 -38.09 58.20
C LEU A 114 32.52 -38.35 57.80
N VAL A 115 32.77 -39.05 56.70
CA VAL A 115 34.12 -39.34 56.23
C VAL A 115 34.91 -38.09 55.93
N LEU A 116 34.20 -37.09 55.28
CA LEU A 116 34.79 -35.78 54.97
C LEU A 116 35.03 -34.98 56.26
N ALA A 117 34.10 -34.99 57.21
CA ALA A 117 34.23 -34.29 58.49
C ALA A 117 35.40 -34.77 59.30
N LEU A 118 35.62 -36.10 59.33
CA LEU A 118 36.76 -36.72 60.04
C LEU A 118 38.15 -36.40 59.44
N LYS A 119 38.20 -36.02 58.16
CA LYS A 119 39.43 -35.64 57.45
C LYS A 119 39.61 -34.11 57.38
N SER A 120 38.61 -33.34 57.73
CA SER A 120 38.62 -31.89 57.63
C SER A 120 39.15 -31.22 58.88
N ASP A 121 40.02 -30.22 58.75
CA ASP A 121 40.57 -29.45 59.87
C ASP A 121 39.48 -28.71 60.67
N ASN A 122 38.36 -28.32 60.02
CA ASN A 122 37.23 -27.67 60.66
C ASN A 122 36.23 -28.70 61.27
N ARG A 123 36.53 -30.01 61.25
CA ARG A 123 35.64 -31.05 61.75
C ARG A 123 34.24 -31.06 61.15
N MET A 124 34.03 -30.46 59.98
CA MET A 124 32.74 -30.38 59.27
C MET A 124 32.89 -31.04 57.91
N GLY A 125 31.92 -31.82 57.52
CA GLY A 125 31.82 -32.42 56.20
C GLY A 125 30.38 -32.38 55.68
N GLU A 126 30.24 -32.27 54.39
CA GLU A 126 28.93 -32.18 53.70
C GLU A 126 28.79 -33.22 52.61
N SER A 127 27.57 -33.70 52.40
CA SER A 127 27.26 -34.58 51.29
C SER A 127 25.81 -34.39 50.81
N LEU A 128 25.60 -34.66 49.51
CA LEU A 128 24.27 -34.75 48.91
C LEU A 128 24.08 -36.20 48.45
N HIS A 129 23.07 -36.86 48.96
CA HIS A 129 22.76 -38.24 48.57
C HIS A 129 21.24 -38.41 48.35
N LYS A 130 20.85 -39.56 47.78
CA LYS A 130 19.45 -39.96 47.70
C LYS A 130 19.14 -40.95 48.81
N ASN A 131 18.05 -40.72 49.55
CA ASN A 131 17.54 -41.69 50.47
C ASN A 131 16.92 -42.92 49.76
N GLU A 132 16.48 -43.93 50.53
CA GLU A 132 15.79 -45.10 49.93
C GLU A 132 14.54 -44.81 49.20
N SER A 133 13.84 -43.70 49.54
CA SER A 133 12.65 -43.19 48.83
C SER A 133 12.98 -42.45 47.52
N GLY A 134 14.27 -42.25 47.19
CA GLY A 134 14.74 -41.53 46.01
C GLY A 134 14.82 -40.03 46.17
N GLU A 135 14.52 -39.47 47.35
CA GLU A 135 14.59 -38.03 47.64
C GLU A 135 16.03 -37.56 47.81
N ASN A 136 16.31 -36.37 47.35
CA ASN A 136 17.61 -35.72 47.59
C ASN A 136 17.66 -35.23 49.04
N VAL A 137 18.67 -35.71 49.79
CA VAL A 137 18.90 -35.29 51.17
C VAL A 137 20.28 -34.65 51.25
N TYR A 138 20.32 -33.44 51.79
CA TYR A 138 21.58 -32.77 52.05
C TYR A 138 21.97 -32.97 53.52
N CYS A 139 23.18 -33.46 53.72
CA CYS A 139 23.71 -33.76 55.02
C CYS A 139 24.94 -32.92 55.36
N VAL A 140 25.00 -32.45 56.58
CA VAL A 140 26.19 -31.83 57.16
C VAL A 140 26.49 -32.49 58.48
N THR A 141 27.70 -33.01 58.62
CA THR A 141 28.20 -33.70 59.87
C THR A 141 29.25 -32.85 60.55
N VAL A 142 29.10 -32.69 61.84
CA VAL A 142 30.08 -32.03 62.73
C VAL A 142 30.62 -33.06 63.70
N VAL A 143 31.92 -33.24 63.67
CA VAL A 143 32.62 -34.22 64.58
C VAL A 143 32.79 -33.59 65.98
N SER A 144 32.43 -34.37 67.00
CA SER A 144 32.57 -33.97 68.40
C SER A 144 34.05 -33.69 68.79
N PRO A 145 34.27 -32.60 69.49
CA PRO A 145 35.61 -32.35 70.08
C PRO A 145 35.98 -33.29 71.17
N ASN A 146 35.00 -33.90 71.85
CA ASN A 146 35.24 -34.86 72.95
C ASN A 146 35.55 -36.29 72.41
N GLN A 147 36.81 -36.67 72.43
CA GLN A 147 37.27 -37.96 71.92
C GLN A 147 37.01 -39.16 72.87
N THR A 148 36.56 -38.91 74.07
CA THR A 148 36.36 -40.00 75.08
C THR A 148 34.89 -40.35 75.30
N GLY A 149 33.95 -39.55 74.83
CA GLY A 149 32.50 -39.77 74.97
C GLY A 149 31.92 -40.77 73.94
N ASP A 150 30.65 -41.16 74.17
CA ASP A 150 29.93 -42.11 73.31
C ASP A 150 29.50 -41.48 71.95
N ILE A 151 29.41 -40.17 71.90
CA ILE A 151 28.96 -39.41 70.69
C ILE A 151 30.17 -39.05 69.86
N LEU A 152 30.25 -39.62 68.64
CA LEU A 152 31.31 -39.34 67.66
C LEU A 152 31.00 -38.01 66.90
N ALA A 153 29.77 -37.81 66.47
CA ALA A 153 29.41 -36.69 65.64
C ALA A 153 27.90 -36.33 65.69
N LEU A 154 27.56 -35.08 65.35
CA LEU A 154 26.20 -34.61 65.10
C LEU A 154 25.99 -34.46 63.61
N ARG A 155 24.96 -35.12 63.08
CA ARG A 155 24.60 -35.09 61.69
C ARG A 155 23.26 -34.32 61.47
N PHE A 156 23.32 -33.29 60.63
CA PHE A 156 22.16 -32.55 60.18
C PHE A 156 21.72 -33.14 58.84
N MET A 157 20.44 -33.48 58.72
CA MET A 157 19.86 -34.05 57.51
C MET A 157 18.65 -33.22 57.09
N ALA A 158 18.67 -32.67 55.90
CA ALA A 158 17.57 -31.90 55.36
C ALA A 158 17.10 -32.51 54.02
N SER A 159 15.81 -32.86 53.97
CA SER A 159 15.18 -33.25 52.67
C SER A 159 15.06 -32.07 51.76
N LEU A 160 15.50 -32.21 50.51
CA LEU A 160 15.31 -31.21 49.42
C LEU A 160 14.00 -31.41 48.66
N GLU A 161 13.18 -32.40 49.05
CA GLU A 161 11.87 -32.65 48.39
C GLU A 161 10.94 -31.42 48.37
N PRO A 162 10.84 -30.61 49.46
CA PRO A 162 10.06 -29.38 49.41
C PRO A 162 10.59 -28.38 48.36
N ALA A 163 11.92 -28.28 48.20
CA ALA A 163 12.54 -27.45 47.16
C ALA A 163 12.25 -28.03 45.76
N ASP A 164 12.40 -29.34 45.57
CA ASP A 164 12.10 -30.00 44.30
C ASP A 164 10.63 -29.82 43.90
N ARG A 165 9.69 -29.98 44.85
CA ARG A 165 8.25 -29.72 44.60
C ARG A 165 7.99 -28.27 44.21
N GLN A 166 8.65 -27.31 44.81
CA GLN A 166 8.48 -25.88 44.48
C GLN A 166 9.10 -25.54 43.13
N ILE A 167 10.26 -26.08 42.81
CA ILE A 167 10.90 -25.95 41.48
C ILE A 167 10.00 -26.55 40.40
N MET A 168 9.43 -27.73 40.60
CA MET A 168 8.50 -28.36 39.67
C MET A 168 7.27 -27.52 39.42
N ARG A 169 6.68 -26.93 40.47
CA ARG A 169 5.52 -26.03 40.36
C ARG A 169 5.86 -24.78 39.54
N LEU A 170 6.98 -24.15 39.83
CA LEU A 170 7.45 -22.98 39.08
C LEU A 170 7.76 -23.33 37.63
N ALA A 171 8.40 -24.47 37.36
CA ALA A 171 8.68 -24.95 36.02
C ALA A 171 7.39 -25.15 35.20
N LEU A 172 6.34 -25.73 35.81
CA LEU A 172 5.05 -25.87 35.14
C LEU A 172 4.39 -24.51 34.79
N ILE A 173 4.54 -23.52 35.69
CA ILE A 173 4.03 -22.16 35.42
C ILE A 173 4.79 -21.52 34.27
N TYR A 174 6.13 -21.61 34.23
CA TYR A 174 6.95 -21.07 33.15
C TYR A 174 6.62 -21.73 31.79
N ILE A 175 6.48 -23.06 31.77
CA ILE A 175 6.07 -23.79 30.57
C ILE A 175 4.68 -23.35 30.10
N ALA A 176 3.70 -23.15 31.02
CA ALA A 176 2.37 -22.69 30.67
C ALA A 176 2.41 -21.26 30.06
N ILE A 177 3.21 -20.36 30.62
CA ILE A 177 3.44 -19.02 30.10
C ILE A 177 4.06 -19.10 28.69
N GLY A 178 5.09 -19.94 28.50
CA GLY A 178 5.72 -20.15 27.21
C GLY A 178 4.76 -20.65 26.14
N LEU A 179 3.92 -21.62 26.48
CA LEU A 179 2.87 -22.11 25.58
C LEU A 179 1.84 -21.03 25.22
N ALA A 180 1.46 -20.18 26.18
CA ALA A 180 0.56 -19.05 25.91
C ALA A 180 1.19 -18.02 24.96
N ILE A 181 2.47 -17.70 25.13
CA ILE A 181 3.22 -16.81 24.23
C ILE A 181 3.28 -17.40 22.81
N VAL A 182 3.61 -18.68 22.68
CA VAL A 182 3.65 -19.37 21.37
C VAL A 182 2.27 -19.34 20.72
N GLY A 183 1.19 -19.60 21.47
CA GLY A 183 -0.18 -19.51 20.99
C GLY A 183 -0.53 -18.10 20.49
N PHE A 184 -0.17 -17.07 21.23
CA PHE A 184 -0.38 -15.67 20.84
C PHE A 184 0.37 -15.32 19.54
N ILE A 185 1.64 -15.75 19.40
CA ILE A 185 2.43 -15.52 18.19
C ILE A 185 1.78 -16.22 16.99
N LEU A 186 1.29 -17.44 17.14
CA LEU A 186 0.60 -18.17 16.07
C LEU A 186 -0.68 -17.44 15.63
N LEU A 187 -1.48 -16.98 16.58
CA LEU A 187 -2.71 -16.23 16.30
C LEU A 187 -2.40 -14.91 15.58
N SER A 188 -1.42 -14.16 16.07
CA SER A 188 -0.95 -12.91 15.44
C SER A 188 -0.49 -13.13 13.99
N ASN A 189 0.27 -14.20 13.74
CA ASN A 189 0.72 -14.56 12.40
C ASN A 189 -0.46 -14.91 11.46
N LEU A 190 -1.51 -15.57 11.96
CA LEU A 190 -2.70 -15.87 11.17
C LEU A 190 -3.47 -14.60 10.81
N VAL A 191 -3.62 -13.67 11.74
CA VAL A 191 -4.25 -12.37 11.49
C VAL A 191 -3.45 -11.60 10.43
N PHE A 192 -2.13 -11.48 10.59
CA PHE A 192 -1.26 -10.80 9.63
C PHE A 192 -1.33 -11.40 8.22
N LEU A 193 -1.39 -12.73 8.11
CA LEU A 193 -1.53 -13.41 6.83
C LEU A 193 -2.84 -13.03 6.11
N HIS A 194 -3.95 -12.93 6.86
CA HIS A 194 -5.26 -12.64 6.28
C HIS A 194 -5.49 -11.15 6.03
N SER A 195 -5.00 -10.28 6.93
CA SER A 195 -5.25 -8.84 6.85
C SER A 195 -4.29 -8.10 5.92
N ILE A 196 -3.08 -8.63 5.68
CA ILE A 196 -2.08 -7.90 4.88
C ILE A 196 -1.61 -8.73 3.69
N ILE A 197 -1.13 -9.97 3.91
CA ILE A 197 -0.46 -10.72 2.85
C ILE A 197 -1.40 -11.13 1.72
N LYS A 198 -2.60 -11.61 2.05
CA LYS A 198 -3.59 -12.00 1.03
C LYS A 198 -4.08 -10.82 0.19
N PRO A 199 -4.49 -9.69 0.78
CA PRO A 199 -4.89 -8.51 0.02
C PRO A 199 -3.80 -8.00 -0.92
N VAL A 200 -2.57 -7.85 -0.44
CA VAL A 200 -1.42 -7.43 -1.28
C VAL A 200 -1.22 -8.38 -2.48
N ALA A 201 -1.38 -9.68 -2.29
CA ALA A 201 -1.26 -10.64 -3.39
C ALA A 201 -2.42 -10.53 -4.42
N GLU A 202 -3.62 -10.15 -3.98
CA GLU A 202 -4.76 -9.87 -4.87
C GLU A 202 -4.54 -8.58 -5.67
N VAL A 203 -4.06 -7.53 -5.03
CA VAL A 203 -3.67 -6.27 -5.68
C VAL A 203 -2.59 -6.53 -6.74
N GLU A 204 -1.50 -7.27 -6.39
CA GLU A 204 -0.45 -7.63 -7.35
C GLU A 204 -1.01 -8.36 -8.57
N LYS A 205 -1.88 -9.35 -8.34
CA LYS A 205 -2.48 -10.14 -9.41
C LYS A 205 -3.33 -9.29 -10.35
N THR A 206 -4.15 -8.39 -9.80
CA THR A 206 -5.01 -7.50 -10.59
C THR A 206 -4.20 -6.45 -11.34
N ALA A 207 -3.23 -5.81 -10.68
CA ALA A 207 -2.32 -4.87 -11.32
C ALA A 207 -1.55 -5.49 -12.50
N ARG A 208 -1.15 -6.76 -12.39
CA ARG A 208 -0.52 -7.49 -13.52
C ARG A 208 -1.49 -7.72 -14.69
N LYS A 209 -2.76 -7.95 -14.45
CA LYS A 209 -3.77 -8.09 -15.50
C LYS A 209 -3.99 -6.75 -16.20
N ILE A 210 -4.13 -5.65 -15.43
CA ILE A 210 -4.25 -4.29 -15.96
C ILE A 210 -3.03 -3.96 -16.83
N ALA A 211 -1.82 -4.23 -16.35
CA ALA A 211 -0.59 -4.04 -17.12
C ALA A 211 -0.50 -4.93 -18.39
N GLY A 212 -1.24 -6.04 -18.42
CA GLY A 212 -1.38 -6.90 -19.59
C GLY A 212 -2.47 -6.46 -20.58
N GLY A 213 -3.15 -5.32 -20.32
CA GLY A 213 -4.18 -4.77 -21.19
C GLY A 213 -5.62 -5.18 -20.83
N ASP A 214 -5.84 -5.90 -19.74
CA ASP A 214 -7.17 -6.26 -19.24
C ASP A 214 -7.64 -5.16 -18.26
N PHE A 215 -8.19 -4.08 -18.81
CA PHE A 215 -8.60 -2.90 -18.05
C PHE A 215 -9.98 -3.02 -17.40
N ASP A 216 -10.73 -4.09 -17.67
CA ASP A 216 -12.07 -4.29 -17.11
C ASP A 216 -12.04 -4.96 -15.73
N VAL A 217 -10.89 -5.49 -15.34
CA VAL A 217 -10.72 -6.14 -14.02
C VAL A 217 -10.73 -5.08 -12.92
N ARG A 218 -11.45 -5.40 -11.83
CA ARG A 218 -11.48 -4.55 -10.63
C ARG A 218 -11.11 -5.39 -9.41
N ILE A 219 -10.55 -4.72 -8.40
CA ILE A 219 -10.32 -5.27 -7.08
C ILE A 219 -11.60 -5.04 -6.27
N ASP A 220 -12.15 -6.11 -5.68
CA ASP A 220 -13.27 -5.99 -4.75
C ASP A 220 -12.75 -5.41 -3.42
N ASN A 221 -13.00 -4.12 -3.22
CA ASN A 221 -12.56 -3.41 -2.01
C ASN A 221 -13.47 -3.77 -0.84
N LYS A 222 -12.91 -4.54 0.13
CA LYS A 222 -13.57 -4.97 1.38
C LYS A 222 -12.91 -4.36 2.62
N TYR A 223 -11.96 -3.47 2.43
CA TYR A 223 -11.10 -2.94 3.48
C TYR A 223 -11.45 -1.47 3.73
N ASN A 224 -11.44 -1.06 5.01
CA ASN A 224 -11.69 0.32 5.43
C ASN A 224 -10.41 0.92 6.05
N ASP A 225 -9.28 0.61 5.46
CA ASP A 225 -7.95 1.03 5.89
C ASP A 225 -7.11 1.42 4.66
N GLU A 226 -5.81 1.63 4.82
CA GLU A 226 -4.86 1.98 3.77
C GLU A 226 -4.83 0.95 2.62
N MET A 227 -5.25 -0.30 2.90
CA MET A 227 -5.40 -1.31 1.85
C MET A 227 -6.63 -1.03 0.98
N GLY A 228 -7.70 -0.51 1.58
CA GLY A 228 -8.88 -0.03 0.86
C GLY A 228 -8.54 1.12 -0.09
N ASP A 229 -7.83 2.13 0.43
CA ASP A 229 -7.36 3.26 -0.38
C ASP A 229 -6.49 2.80 -1.56
N LEU A 230 -5.60 1.84 -1.33
CA LEU A 230 -4.79 1.25 -2.40
C LEU A 230 -5.63 0.55 -3.47
N CYS A 231 -6.66 -0.20 -3.06
CA CYS A 231 -7.58 -0.85 -4.00
C CYS A 231 -8.32 0.19 -4.87
N ASP A 232 -8.79 1.28 -4.26
CA ASP A 232 -9.52 2.34 -4.97
C ASP A 232 -8.62 3.08 -5.96
N ILE A 233 -7.37 3.39 -5.59
CA ILE A 233 -6.39 4.00 -6.49
C ILE A 233 -6.12 3.09 -7.70
N ILE A 234 -5.94 1.77 -7.49
CA ILE A 234 -5.71 0.83 -8.59
C ILE A 234 -6.94 0.71 -9.50
N ASN A 235 -8.15 0.70 -8.93
CA ASN A 235 -9.39 0.69 -9.69
C ASN A 235 -9.56 1.98 -10.51
N TYR A 236 -9.27 3.14 -9.91
CA TYR A 236 -9.27 4.43 -10.62
C TYR A 236 -8.28 4.46 -11.78
N MET A 237 -7.06 3.96 -11.57
CA MET A 237 -6.08 3.82 -12.68
C MET A 237 -6.60 2.92 -13.81
N ALA A 238 -7.30 1.82 -13.47
CA ALA A 238 -7.88 0.94 -14.48
C ALA A 238 -8.97 1.65 -15.29
N ASP A 239 -9.81 2.47 -14.63
CA ASP A 239 -10.84 3.30 -15.31
C ASP A 239 -10.21 4.28 -16.29
N GLU A 240 -9.19 5.02 -15.87
CA GLU A 240 -8.47 5.98 -16.71
C GLU A 240 -7.81 5.30 -17.93
N LEU A 241 -7.17 4.14 -17.71
CA LEU A 241 -6.56 3.38 -18.80
C LEU A 241 -7.61 2.82 -19.77
N SER A 242 -8.74 2.32 -19.25
CA SER A 242 -9.86 1.83 -20.07
C SER A 242 -10.43 2.94 -20.94
N GLN A 243 -10.67 4.14 -20.36
CA GLN A 243 -11.13 5.30 -21.12
C GLN A 243 -10.13 5.73 -22.20
N SER A 244 -8.85 5.74 -21.87
CA SER A 244 -7.79 6.11 -22.82
C SER A 244 -7.72 5.13 -24.00
N GLU A 245 -7.78 3.81 -23.72
CA GLU A 245 -7.76 2.78 -24.78
C GLU A 245 -9.03 2.83 -25.66
N ASN A 246 -10.19 3.04 -25.05
CA ASN A 246 -11.45 3.19 -25.78
C ASN A 246 -11.41 4.42 -26.71
N MET A 247 -10.93 5.56 -26.21
CA MET A 247 -10.75 6.77 -27.04
C MET A 247 -9.77 6.52 -28.19
N LYS A 248 -8.68 5.80 -27.96
CA LYS A 248 -7.73 5.44 -29.01
C LYS A 248 -8.35 4.53 -30.08
N ASN A 249 -9.14 3.54 -29.67
CA ASN A 249 -9.81 2.63 -30.59
C ASN A 249 -10.90 3.33 -31.41
N GLU A 250 -11.70 4.21 -30.81
CA GLU A 250 -12.66 5.05 -31.51
C GLU A 250 -11.95 5.98 -32.52
N PHE A 251 -10.82 6.57 -32.11
CA PHE A 251 -9.98 7.38 -33.03
C PHE A 251 -9.56 6.58 -34.26
N ILE A 252 -8.92 5.41 -34.06
CA ILE A 252 -8.45 4.59 -35.19
C ILE A 252 -9.62 4.21 -36.12
N SER A 253 -10.75 3.83 -35.54
CA SER A 253 -11.96 3.47 -36.30
C SER A 253 -12.52 4.65 -37.11
N SER A 254 -12.68 5.80 -36.45
CA SER A 254 -13.23 7.02 -37.09
C SER A 254 -12.33 7.52 -38.22
N VAL A 255 -11.02 7.62 -37.96
CA VAL A 255 -10.05 8.03 -38.99
C VAL A 255 -10.05 7.07 -40.18
N SER A 256 -10.08 5.77 -39.94
CA SER A 256 -10.11 4.76 -41.00
C SER A 256 -11.36 4.90 -41.87
N HIS A 257 -12.51 5.20 -41.25
CA HIS A 257 -13.76 5.40 -41.98
C HIS A 257 -13.74 6.69 -42.79
N GLU A 258 -13.31 7.81 -42.20
CA GLU A 258 -13.26 9.13 -42.85
C GLU A 258 -12.24 9.19 -44.01
N LEU A 259 -11.16 8.40 -43.94
CA LEU A 259 -10.19 8.27 -45.05
C LEU A 259 -10.70 7.33 -46.16
N ARG A 260 -11.40 6.25 -45.81
CA ARG A 260 -11.86 5.24 -46.78
C ARG A 260 -12.90 5.83 -47.74
N THR A 261 -13.82 6.64 -47.26
CA THR A 261 -14.91 7.20 -48.07
C THR A 261 -14.40 8.05 -49.25
N PRO A 262 -13.57 9.08 -49.05
CA PRO A 262 -13.04 9.87 -50.17
C PRO A 262 -12.15 9.05 -51.12
N LEU A 263 -11.33 8.14 -50.56
CA LEU A 263 -10.49 7.25 -51.40
C LEU A 263 -11.33 6.35 -52.31
N THR A 264 -12.47 5.84 -51.81
CA THR A 264 -13.38 5.03 -52.62
C THR A 264 -14.01 5.86 -53.73
N ALA A 265 -14.41 7.11 -53.44
CA ALA A 265 -14.97 8.03 -54.47
C ALA A 265 -13.93 8.41 -55.52
N ILE A 266 -12.69 8.76 -55.12
CA ILE A 266 -11.57 9.06 -56.03
C ILE A 266 -11.28 7.88 -56.95
N ARG A 267 -11.18 6.67 -56.36
CA ARG A 267 -10.92 5.44 -57.11
C ARG A 267 -12.06 5.14 -58.11
N GLY A 268 -13.30 5.19 -57.68
CA GLY A 268 -14.45 4.88 -58.51
C GLY A 268 -14.60 5.85 -59.71
N TRP A 269 -14.40 7.15 -59.46
CA TRP A 269 -14.37 8.11 -60.55
C TRP A 269 -13.12 7.97 -61.44
N GLY A 270 -11.98 7.65 -60.85
CA GLY A 270 -10.75 7.34 -61.64
C GLY A 270 -10.93 6.15 -62.55
N GLU A 271 -11.54 5.06 -62.09
CA GLU A 271 -11.86 3.87 -62.89
C GLU A 271 -12.88 4.20 -63.97
N THR A 272 -13.91 4.99 -63.63
CA THR A 272 -14.96 5.45 -64.62
C THR A 272 -14.38 6.37 -65.68
N LEU A 273 -13.41 7.23 -65.37
CA LEU A 273 -12.75 8.12 -66.28
C LEU A 273 -11.68 7.42 -67.16
N ALA A 274 -11.14 6.32 -66.70
CA ALA A 274 -10.19 5.47 -67.44
C ALA A 274 -10.88 4.64 -68.56
N ASP A 275 -12.18 4.39 -68.42
CA ASP A 275 -12.99 3.69 -69.42
C ASP A 275 -13.47 4.71 -70.52
N ASP A 276 -12.63 4.86 -71.55
CA ASP A 276 -12.75 5.93 -72.56
C ASP A 276 -14.00 5.77 -73.49
N VAL A 277 -14.63 4.58 -73.49
CA VAL A 277 -15.72 4.26 -74.45
C VAL A 277 -17.02 4.90 -74.09
N ASN A 278 -17.30 5.24 -72.83
CA ASN A 278 -18.60 5.72 -72.33
C ASN A 278 -18.53 7.10 -71.67
N CYS A 279 -17.39 7.81 -71.69
CA CYS A 279 -17.21 9.05 -70.93
C CYS A 279 -17.46 10.29 -71.82
N ASN A 280 -18.68 10.90 -71.72
CA ASN A 280 -18.95 12.16 -72.38
C ASN A 280 -18.25 13.32 -71.65
N LYS A 281 -18.14 14.52 -72.33
CA LYS A 281 -17.43 15.69 -71.79
C LYS A 281 -17.99 16.16 -70.43
N SER A 282 -19.29 16.10 -70.25
CA SER A 282 -19.96 16.49 -68.98
C SER A 282 -19.60 15.54 -67.82
N MET A 283 -19.59 14.22 -68.08
CA MET A 283 -19.24 13.18 -67.11
C MET A 283 -17.76 13.29 -66.73
N ARG A 284 -16.87 13.56 -67.68
CA ARG A 284 -15.47 13.81 -67.45
C ARG A 284 -15.21 15.01 -66.52
N GLN A 285 -15.87 16.13 -66.81
CA GLN A 285 -15.80 17.33 -65.95
C GLN A 285 -16.34 17.09 -64.55
N LYS A 286 -17.47 16.39 -64.43
CA LYS A 286 -18.05 16.02 -63.12
C LYS A 286 -17.12 15.09 -62.30
N GLY A 287 -16.56 14.07 -62.94
CA GLY A 287 -15.67 13.13 -62.31
C GLY A 287 -14.37 13.78 -61.80
N LEU A 288 -13.72 14.60 -62.68
CA LEU A 288 -12.55 15.38 -62.29
C LEU A 288 -12.83 16.32 -61.10
N LYS A 289 -13.98 17.00 -61.13
CA LYS A 289 -14.37 17.88 -60.04
C LYS A 289 -14.58 17.13 -58.71
N VAL A 290 -15.15 15.92 -58.77
CA VAL A 290 -15.30 15.08 -57.56
C VAL A 290 -13.93 14.63 -57.04
N ILE A 291 -13.03 14.19 -57.94
CA ILE A 291 -11.68 13.78 -57.55
C ILE A 291 -10.94 14.94 -56.86
N VAL A 292 -10.96 16.16 -57.46
CA VAL A 292 -10.30 17.32 -56.84
C VAL A 292 -10.88 17.63 -55.48
N ASN A 293 -12.21 17.73 -55.37
CA ASN A 293 -12.89 18.04 -54.11
C ASN A 293 -12.60 16.99 -53.00
N GLU A 294 -12.58 15.69 -53.34
CA GLU A 294 -12.29 14.64 -52.33
C GLU A 294 -10.81 14.62 -52.00
N THR A 295 -9.89 15.05 -52.89
CA THR A 295 -8.47 15.21 -52.58
C THR A 295 -8.22 16.37 -51.63
N GLU A 296 -8.85 17.53 -51.85
CA GLU A 296 -8.81 18.69 -50.95
C GLU A 296 -9.34 18.32 -49.58
N ARG A 297 -10.47 17.60 -49.54
CA ARG A 297 -11.02 17.07 -48.26
C ARG A 297 -10.06 16.13 -47.53
N LEU A 298 -9.39 15.25 -48.27
CA LEU A 298 -8.40 14.32 -47.70
C LEU A 298 -7.23 15.09 -47.07
N SER A 299 -6.74 16.13 -47.76
CA SER A 299 -5.71 17.04 -47.24
C SER A 299 -6.14 17.71 -45.94
N SER A 300 -7.36 18.23 -45.86
CA SER A 300 -7.90 18.84 -44.63
C SER A 300 -7.98 17.83 -43.48
N ILE A 301 -8.44 16.59 -43.73
CA ILE A 301 -8.46 15.52 -42.70
C ILE A 301 -7.07 15.20 -42.20
N VAL A 302 -6.06 15.13 -43.08
CA VAL A 302 -4.66 14.87 -42.70
C VAL A 302 -4.10 16.02 -41.86
N GLU A 303 -4.40 17.27 -42.21
CA GLU A 303 -4.01 18.46 -41.41
C GLU A 303 -4.65 18.44 -40.01
N ASP A 304 -5.93 18.14 -39.92
CA ASP A 304 -6.63 17.97 -38.63
C ASP A 304 -5.98 16.90 -37.77
N LEU A 305 -5.57 15.76 -38.37
CA LEU A 305 -4.89 14.66 -37.67
C LEU A 305 -3.49 15.05 -37.19
N LEU A 306 -2.76 15.81 -38.00
CA LEU A 306 -1.44 16.31 -37.60
C LEU A 306 -1.52 17.30 -36.46
N ASP A 307 -2.50 18.25 -36.53
CA ASP A 307 -2.73 19.17 -35.43
C ASP A 307 -3.18 18.46 -34.16
N PHE A 308 -4.08 17.48 -34.29
CA PHE A 308 -4.46 16.62 -33.17
C PHE A 308 -3.25 15.89 -32.54
N SER A 309 -2.38 15.30 -33.35
CA SER A 309 -1.17 14.60 -32.86
C SER A 309 -0.23 15.55 -32.12
N LYS A 310 -0.09 16.80 -32.61
CA LYS A 310 0.70 17.83 -31.93
C LYS A 310 0.10 18.24 -30.59
N ILE A 311 -1.24 18.41 -30.54
CA ILE A 311 -1.98 18.72 -29.31
C ILE A 311 -1.79 17.60 -28.27
N GLN A 312 -1.96 16.34 -28.68
CA GLN A 312 -1.80 15.20 -27.77
C GLN A 312 -0.38 15.07 -27.19
N SER A 313 0.63 15.38 -28.01
CA SER A 313 2.04 15.29 -27.57
C SER A 313 2.52 16.52 -26.80
N GLY A 314 1.65 17.52 -26.56
CA GLY A 314 2.05 18.80 -25.93
C GLY A 314 3.02 19.64 -26.79
N ARG A 315 3.13 19.31 -28.09
CA ARG A 315 4.03 20.00 -29.03
C ARG A 315 3.31 21.03 -29.89
N PHE A 316 2.01 21.25 -29.62
CA PHE A 316 1.26 22.27 -30.33
C PHE A 316 1.69 23.64 -29.81
N THR A 317 2.27 24.46 -30.68
CA THR A 317 2.79 25.79 -30.33
C THR A 317 2.07 26.84 -31.14
N ILE A 318 1.79 27.98 -30.51
CA ILE A 318 1.22 29.15 -31.12
C ILE A 318 2.31 30.24 -31.18
N LYS A 319 2.54 30.79 -32.39
CA LYS A 319 3.43 31.96 -32.55
C LYS A 319 2.65 33.20 -32.28
N LYS A 320 2.75 33.74 -31.07
CA LYS A 320 2.03 34.94 -30.69
C LYS A 320 2.67 36.20 -31.32
N GLU A 321 1.89 36.89 -32.13
CA GLU A 321 2.23 38.17 -32.71
C GLU A 321 1.06 39.16 -32.58
N LYS A 322 1.32 40.46 -32.60
CA LYS A 322 0.25 41.47 -32.63
C LYS A 322 -0.49 41.36 -33.95
N MET A 323 -1.80 41.14 -33.88
CA MET A 323 -2.63 40.94 -35.07
C MET A 323 -3.98 41.61 -34.95
N ASP A 324 -4.57 41.92 -36.09
CA ASP A 324 -5.94 42.33 -36.20
C ASP A 324 -6.83 41.13 -36.43
N ILE A 325 -7.73 40.86 -35.46
CA ILE A 325 -8.62 39.70 -35.48
C ILE A 325 -9.73 39.86 -36.56
N LEU A 326 -10.15 41.12 -36.85
CA LEU A 326 -11.17 41.37 -37.86
C LEU A 326 -10.69 40.97 -39.25
N ALA A 327 -9.44 41.26 -39.60
CA ALA A 327 -8.86 40.89 -40.88
C ALA A 327 -8.95 39.38 -41.13
N GLU A 328 -8.68 38.57 -40.13
CA GLU A 328 -8.76 37.09 -40.25
C GLU A 328 -10.20 36.58 -40.26
N LEU A 329 -11.12 37.27 -39.55
CA LEU A 329 -12.55 36.95 -39.57
C LEU A 329 -13.16 37.27 -40.94
N GLU A 330 -12.87 38.44 -41.50
CA GLU A 330 -13.35 38.86 -42.81
C GLU A 330 -12.86 37.95 -43.94
N GLU A 331 -11.58 37.57 -43.88
CA GLU A 331 -11.01 36.63 -44.85
C GLU A 331 -11.71 35.27 -44.78
N ALA A 332 -12.00 34.78 -43.56
CA ALA A 332 -12.77 33.55 -43.39
C ALA A 332 -14.21 33.68 -43.93
N ILE A 333 -14.91 34.79 -43.64
CA ILE A 333 -16.27 35.05 -44.17
C ILE A 333 -16.25 35.09 -45.69
N LEU A 334 -15.29 35.80 -46.29
CA LEU A 334 -15.16 35.90 -47.74
C LEU A 334 -14.94 34.53 -48.41
N ALA A 335 -14.06 33.69 -47.81
CA ALA A 335 -13.81 32.33 -48.29
C ALA A 335 -15.07 31.46 -48.29
N PHE A 336 -15.96 31.63 -47.32
CA PHE A 336 -17.20 30.86 -47.22
C PHE A 336 -18.41 31.48 -47.93
N SER A 337 -18.36 32.75 -48.38
CA SER A 337 -19.48 33.45 -49.00
C SER A 337 -20.02 32.75 -50.27
N GLU A 338 -19.13 32.25 -51.13
CA GLU A 338 -19.57 31.52 -52.34
C GLU A 338 -20.15 30.13 -51.98
N LYS A 339 -19.61 29.45 -50.95
CA LYS A 339 -20.13 28.16 -50.49
C LYS A 339 -21.53 28.34 -49.91
N ALA A 340 -21.75 29.34 -49.06
CA ALA A 340 -23.02 29.65 -48.45
C ALA A 340 -24.09 29.99 -49.52
N LYS A 341 -23.77 30.85 -50.50
CA LYS A 341 -24.66 31.16 -51.60
C LYS A 341 -25.09 29.96 -52.43
N ARG A 342 -24.16 29.00 -52.65
CA ARG A 342 -24.48 27.75 -53.36
C ARG A 342 -25.41 26.84 -52.57
N GLU A 343 -25.34 26.89 -51.25
CA GLU A 343 -26.19 26.11 -50.34
C GLU A 343 -27.48 26.85 -49.94
N GLY A 344 -27.73 28.09 -50.49
CA GLY A 344 -28.89 28.89 -50.19
C GLY A 344 -28.86 29.58 -48.83
N ILE A 345 -27.70 29.74 -48.24
CA ILE A 345 -27.52 30.29 -46.88
C ILE A 345 -27.04 31.74 -47.01
N ASN A 346 -27.67 32.65 -46.27
CA ASN A 346 -27.26 34.05 -46.18
C ASN A 346 -26.29 34.25 -45.00
N ILE A 347 -25.13 34.89 -45.23
CA ILE A 347 -24.23 35.29 -44.16
C ILE A 347 -24.45 36.78 -43.88
N GLU A 348 -24.95 37.08 -42.69
CA GLU A 348 -25.05 38.45 -42.17
C GLU A 348 -23.86 38.78 -41.29
N TYR A 349 -23.02 39.71 -41.69
CA TYR A 349 -21.90 40.16 -40.89
C TYR A 349 -22.14 41.58 -40.38
N ASN A 350 -22.20 41.73 -39.06
CA ASN A 350 -22.28 43.03 -38.39
C ASN A 350 -20.84 43.51 -38.10
N GLU A 351 -20.25 44.24 -39.02
CA GLU A 351 -18.91 44.74 -38.94
C GLU A 351 -18.80 45.86 -37.88
N PRO A 352 -17.95 45.71 -36.85
CA PRO A 352 -17.69 46.81 -35.93
C PRO A 352 -16.76 47.85 -36.56
N LYS A 353 -16.84 49.09 -36.09
CA LYS A 353 -15.99 50.18 -36.65
C LYS A 353 -14.50 49.96 -36.44
N MET A 354 -14.09 49.40 -35.30
CA MET A 354 -12.70 49.09 -34.96
C MET A 354 -12.70 48.23 -33.70
N LEU A 355 -11.79 47.25 -33.61
CA LEU A 355 -11.49 46.50 -32.38
C LEU A 355 -10.01 46.65 -32.04
N SER A 356 -9.66 46.43 -30.77
CA SER A 356 -8.28 46.36 -30.33
C SER A 356 -7.56 45.18 -30.96
N ALA A 357 -6.23 45.30 -31.14
CA ALA A 357 -5.43 44.15 -31.56
C ALA A 357 -5.40 43.06 -30.49
N ILE A 358 -5.15 41.82 -30.89
CA ILE A 358 -4.87 40.70 -30.00
C ILE A 358 -3.44 40.20 -30.17
N GLU A 359 -2.97 39.45 -29.21
CA GLU A 359 -1.73 38.66 -29.32
C GLU A 359 -2.07 37.23 -29.74
N GLY A 360 -1.77 36.87 -30.99
CA GLY A 360 -2.18 35.57 -31.54
C GLY A 360 -1.37 35.13 -32.76
N ASP A 361 -1.70 33.96 -33.29
CA ASP A 361 -1.17 33.39 -34.53
C ASP A 361 -2.27 33.50 -35.62
N ARG A 362 -1.99 34.25 -36.67
CA ARG A 362 -2.94 34.51 -37.76
C ARG A 362 -3.51 33.23 -38.35
N ASN A 363 -2.65 32.26 -38.63
CA ASN A 363 -3.10 31.00 -39.25
C ASN A 363 -4.01 30.22 -38.29
N ARG A 364 -3.70 30.23 -37.01
CA ARG A 364 -4.51 29.53 -36.00
C ARG A 364 -5.82 30.21 -35.70
N VAL A 365 -5.85 31.53 -35.63
CA VAL A 365 -7.08 32.30 -35.45
C VAL A 365 -7.98 32.11 -36.68
N ARG A 366 -7.43 32.19 -37.91
CA ARG A 366 -8.16 31.87 -39.14
C ARG A 366 -8.73 30.46 -39.12
N GLN A 367 -7.96 29.46 -38.70
CA GLN A 367 -8.40 28.08 -38.54
C GLN A 367 -9.59 27.94 -37.58
N VAL A 368 -9.62 28.72 -36.48
CA VAL A 368 -10.76 28.78 -35.56
C VAL A 368 -12.02 29.26 -36.31
N PHE A 369 -11.93 30.38 -37.04
CA PHE A 369 -13.08 30.93 -37.75
C PHE A 369 -13.56 30.03 -38.90
N VAL A 370 -12.63 29.42 -39.63
CA VAL A 370 -12.95 28.45 -40.69
C VAL A 370 -13.73 27.27 -40.12
N ASN A 371 -13.29 26.71 -39.01
CA ASN A 371 -13.96 25.57 -38.37
C ASN A 371 -15.37 25.92 -37.86
N VAL A 372 -15.53 27.11 -37.27
CA VAL A 372 -16.82 27.56 -36.75
C VAL A 372 -17.80 27.88 -37.88
N LEU A 373 -17.35 28.63 -38.90
CA LEU A 373 -18.18 29.00 -40.06
C LEU A 373 -18.55 27.76 -40.91
N ASP A 374 -17.61 26.83 -41.12
CA ASP A 374 -17.90 25.59 -41.84
C ASP A 374 -18.99 24.78 -41.12
N ASN A 375 -18.93 24.69 -39.80
CA ASN A 375 -19.96 24.03 -39.01
C ASN A 375 -21.30 24.76 -39.09
N ALA A 376 -21.32 26.07 -38.95
CA ALA A 376 -22.55 26.87 -39.04
C ALA A 376 -23.26 26.64 -40.42
N ILE A 377 -22.54 26.76 -41.52
CA ILE A 377 -23.07 26.54 -42.88
C ILE A 377 -23.50 25.08 -43.07
N LYS A 378 -22.69 24.12 -42.64
CA LYS A 378 -22.94 22.69 -42.83
C LYS A 378 -24.19 22.18 -42.12
N TYR A 379 -24.50 22.73 -40.94
CA TYR A 379 -25.65 22.30 -40.13
C TYR A 379 -26.90 23.17 -40.34
N SER A 380 -26.79 24.29 -41.06
CA SER A 380 -27.91 25.12 -41.51
C SER A 380 -28.73 24.46 -42.62
N GLU A 381 -29.97 24.88 -42.78
CA GLU A 381 -30.86 24.50 -43.89
C GLU A 381 -30.83 25.56 -44.98
N ALA A 382 -31.33 25.24 -46.18
CA ALA A 382 -31.48 26.22 -47.25
C ALA A 382 -32.45 27.35 -46.84
N ASP A 383 -32.20 28.56 -47.31
CA ASP A 383 -32.95 29.80 -47.00
C ASP A 383 -32.80 30.28 -45.54
N SER A 384 -31.80 29.73 -44.76
CA SER A 384 -31.47 30.20 -43.41
C SER A 384 -30.38 31.26 -43.41
N THR A 385 -30.19 31.89 -42.23
CA THR A 385 -29.18 32.93 -42.02
C THR A 385 -28.13 32.47 -40.98
N VAL A 386 -26.86 32.68 -41.34
CA VAL A 386 -25.73 32.60 -40.40
C VAL A 386 -25.31 34.02 -40.06
N LYS A 387 -25.51 34.41 -38.80
CA LYS A 387 -25.19 35.75 -38.32
C LYS A 387 -23.84 35.77 -37.60
N VAL A 388 -22.96 36.66 -38.04
CA VAL A 388 -21.62 36.84 -37.43
C VAL A 388 -21.58 38.23 -36.80
N THR A 389 -21.25 38.30 -35.53
CA THR A 389 -21.13 39.54 -34.76
C THR A 389 -19.79 39.59 -34.07
N ALA A 390 -19.05 40.69 -34.24
CA ALA A 390 -17.83 40.96 -33.50
C ALA A 390 -18.01 42.24 -32.69
N LYS A 391 -17.60 42.23 -31.42
CA LYS A 391 -17.66 43.38 -30.50
C LYS A 391 -16.58 43.31 -29.46
N GLU A 392 -16.24 44.45 -28.88
CA GLU A 392 -15.32 44.54 -27.75
C GLU A 392 -16.04 45.10 -26.53
N GLU A 393 -15.91 44.41 -25.39
CA GLU A 393 -16.47 44.88 -24.13
C GLU A 393 -15.43 44.61 -23.01
N TYR A 394 -15.11 45.65 -22.25
CA TYR A 394 -14.20 45.56 -21.10
C TYR A 394 -12.80 44.93 -21.36
N GLY A 395 -12.26 45.17 -22.57
CA GLY A 395 -10.96 44.64 -22.98
C GLY A 395 -10.99 43.17 -23.38
N VAL A 396 -12.17 42.64 -23.71
CA VAL A 396 -12.39 41.31 -24.29
C VAL A 396 -13.10 41.44 -25.61
N ILE A 397 -12.57 40.83 -26.63
CA ILE A 397 -13.19 40.74 -27.94
C ILE A 397 -14.08 39.49 -28.00
N TYR A 398 -15.33 39.69 -28.37
CA TYR A 398 -16.32 38.63 -28.57
C TYR A 398 -16.54 38.45 -30.06
N VAL A 399 -16.42 37.23 -30.56
CA VAL A 399 -16.87 36.84 -31.89
C VAL A 399 -17.98 35.81 -31.72
N ILE A 400 -19.17 36.15 -32.19
CA ILE A 400 -20.38 35.33 -32.03
C ILE A 400 -20.83 34.89 -33.42
N VAL A 401 -20.99 33.57 -33.61
CA VAL A 401 -21.55 32.99 -34.85
C VAL A 401 -22.82 32.25 -34.46
N GLU A 402 -23.95 32.72 -35.02
CA GLU A 402 -25.29 32.18 -34.77
C GLU A 402 -25.82 31.56 -36.06
N ASP A 403 -26.27 30.32 -36.02
CA ASP A 403 -26.93 29.62 -37.13
C ASP A 403 -28.36 29.24 -36.76
N GLU A 404 -29.22 29.18 -37.79
CA GLU A 404 -30.61 28.69 -37.72
C GLU A 404 -30.67 27.21 -38.15
N GLY A 405 -29.70 26.41 -37.75
CA GLY A 405 -29.59 25.01 -38.16
C GLY A 405 -30.40 24.05 -37.30
N CYS A 406 -30.14 22.77 -37.45
CA CYS A 406 -30.85 21.70 -36.72
C CYS A 406 -30.65 21.75 -35.22
N GLY A 407 -29.68 22.52 -34.68
CA GLY A 407 -29.35 22.58 -33.27
C GLY A 407 -28.75 21.30 -32.75
N ILE A 408 -28.47 21.27 -31.44
CA ILE A 408 -27.80 20.17 -30.73
C ILE A 408 -28.68 19.74 -29.55
N SER A 409 -28.80 18.42 -29.32
CA SER A 409 -29.55 17.91 -28.18
C SER A 409 -28.88 18.26 -26.85
N PRO A 410 -29.64 18.41 -25.74
CA PRO A 410 -29.05 18.65 -24.42
C PRO A 410 -28.10 17.53 -23.95
N GLU A 411 -28.29 16.30 -24.46
CA GLU A 411 -27.45 15.15 -24.14
C GLU A 411 -26.11 15.18 -24.88
N ASP A 412 -26.08 15.77 -26.08
CA ASP A 412 -24.88 15.84 -26.93
C ASP A 412 -24.05 17.10 -26.66
N LEU A 413 -24.72 18.20 -26.26
CA LEU A 413 -24.08 19.50 -26.04
C LEU A 413 -22.81 19.45 -25.14
N PRO A 414 -22.78 18.72 -24.03
CA PRO A 414 -21.55 18.55 -23.20
C PRO A 414 -20.44 17.74 -23.87
N LYS A 415 -20.80 16.99 -24.93
CA LYS A 415 -19.89 16.05 -25.58
C LYS A 415 -19.28 16.56 -26.87
N ILE A 416 -19.91 17.58 -27.53
CA ILE A 416 -19.49 18.04 -28.88
C ILE A 416 -18.10 18.68 -28.92
N LYS A 417 -17.56 19.11 -27.77
CA LYS A 417 -16.18 19.54 -27.64
C LYS A 417 -15.20 18.36 -27.45
N LYS A 418 -15.75 17.17 -27.13
CA LYS A 418 -14.92 15.98 -27.05
C LYS A 418 -14.42 15.59 -28.44
N ARG A 419 -13.18 15.15 -28.49
CA ARG A 419 -12.50 14.73 -29.71
C ARG A 419 -13.23 13.54 -30.34
N PHE A 420 -13.40 13.57 -31.69
CA PHE A 420 -14.06 12.52 -32.48
C PHE A 420 -15.57 12.36 -32.24
N TYR A 421 -16.16 13.19 -31.37
CA TYR A 421 -17.56 13.10 -31.09
C TYR A 421 -18.36 13.76 -32.21
N LYS A 422 -19.44 13.10 -32.66
CA LYS A 422 -20.41 13.60 -33.66
C LYS A 422 -21.82 13.37 -33.12
N ALA A 423 -22.57 14.44 -32.93
CA ALA A 423 -23.99 14.34 -32.59
C ALA A 423 -24.81 13.82 -33.79
N ASN A 424 -24.34 14.09 -35.03
CA ASN A 424 -24.98 13.65 -36.25
C ASN A 424 -23.99 12.94 -37.19
N TYR A 425 -24.14 11.63 -37.34
CA TYR A 425 -23.29 10.77 -38.17
C TYR A 425 -23.62 10.85 -39.68
N THR A 426 -24.75 11.45 -40.05
CA THR A 426 -25.13 11.60 -41.46
C THR A 426 -24.43 12.78 -42.15
N LYS A 427 -24.01 13.79 -41.37
CA LYS A 427 -23.24 14.93 -41.89
C LYS A 427 -21.74 14.60 -41.85
N ARG A 428 -21.00 14.90 -42.90
CA ARG A 428 -19.56 14.61 -43.08
C ARG A 428 -18.71 15.48 -42.15
N GLY A 429 -17.61 14.96 -41.57
CA GLY A 429 -16.65 15.72 -40.79
C GLY A 429 -15.79 14.83 -39.88
N SER A 430 -14.59 15.28 -39.50
CA SER A 430 -13.63 14.52 -38.68
C SER A 430 -14.03 14.39 -37.19
N GLY A 431 -14.89 15.28 -36.67
CA GLY A 431 -15.16 15.41 -35.21
C GLY A 431 -14.00 15.99 -34.43
N ILE A 432 -12.99 16.53 -35.11
CA ILE A 432 -11.77 17.12 -34.50
C ILE A 432 -11.89 18.66 -34.46
N GLY A 433 -12.55 19.27 -35.43
CA GLY A 433 -12.54 20.73 -35.63
C GLY A 433 -12.90 21.55 -34.39
N LEU A 434 -13.98 21.19 -33.67
CA LEU A 434 -14.37 21.92 -32.45
C LEU A 434 -13.39 21.70 -31.28
N ALA A 435 -12.75 20.56 -31.20
CA ALA A 435 -11.71 20.31 -30.20
C ALA A 435 -10.44 21.11 -30.48
N VAL A 436 -10.08 21.29 -31.76
CA VAL A 436 -8.99 22.19 -32.20
C VAL A 436 -9.31 23.64 -31.90
N VAL A 437 -10.57 24.06 -32.13
CA VAL A 437 -11.05 25.42 -31.77
C VAL A 437 -10.87 25.67 -30.27
N ASP A 438 -11.33 24.75 -29.43
CA ASP A 438 -11.26 24.87 -27.96
C ASP A 438 -9.81 25.00 -27.49
N GLU A 439 -8.93 24.19 -28.03
CA GLU A 439 -7.48 24.22 -27.69
C GLU A 439 -6.80 25.52 -28.12
N ILE A 440 -7.04 25.99 -29.39
CA ILE A 440 -6.43 27.22 -29.88
C ILE A 440 -6.90 28.41 -29.07
N VAL A 441 -8.23 28.54 -28.85
CA VAL A 441 -8.82 29.65 -28.10
C VAL A 441 -8.29 29.66 -26.64
N THR A 442 -8.21 28.51 -26.02
CA THR A 442 -7.64 28.36 -24.66
C THR A 442 -6.17 28.78 -24.61
N MET A 443 -5.35 28.37 -25.58
CA MET A 443 -3.95 28.76 -25.66
C MET A 443 -3.73 30.26 -25.92
N LEU A 444 -4.71 30.91 -26.52
CA LEU A 444 -4.75 32.38 -26.70
C LEU A 444 -5.28 33.12 -25.47
N GLY A 445 -5.65 32.41 -24.40
CA GLY A 445 -6.20 33.01 -23.18
C GLY A 445 -7.67 33.40 -23.27
N GLY A 446 -8.38 32.91 -24.29
CA GLY A 446 -9.81 33.13 -24.53
C GLY A 446 -10.69 32.01 -23.97
N THR A 447 -12.01 32.13 -24.28
CA THR A 447 -13.02 31.10 -23.97
C THR A 447 -13.82 30.73 -25.20
N PHE A 448 -14.26 29.48 -25.26
CA PHE A 448 -15.12 28.95 -26.31
C PHE A 448 -16.39 28.39 -25.70
N GLU A 449 -17.54 29.02 -25.96
CA GLU A 449 -18.84 28.60 -25.46
C GLU A 449 -19.78 28.27 -26.63
N ILE A 450 -20.63 27.24 -26.41
CA ILE A 450 -21.64 26.82 -27.37
C ILE A 450 -22.98 26.77 -26.65
N LYS A 451 -23.96 27.49 -27.18
CA LYS A 451 -25.37 27.43 -26.77
C LYS A 451 -26.17 26.92 -27.92
N SER A 452 -27.01 25.93 -27.73
CA SER A 452 -27.81 25.33 -28.79
C SER A 452 -29.12 24.83 -28.28
N GLN A 453 -30.13 24.89 -29.13
CA GLN A 453 -31.46 24.33 -28.92
C GLN A 453 -31.85 23.52 -30.16
N LEU A 454 -32.19 22.24 -29.93
CA LEU A 454 -32.58 21.32 -31.01
C LEU A 454 -33.78 21.89 -31.82
N GLY A 455 -33.65 21.94 -33.13
CA GLY A 455 -34.67 22.49 -34.05
C GLY A 455 -34.73 24.03 -34.12
N VAL A 456 -33.83 24.74 -33.42
CA VAL A 456 -33.78 26.21 -33.43
C VAL A 456 -32.47 26.73 -34.01
N GLY A 457 -31.34 26.16 -33.62
CA GLY A 457 -30.01 26.55 -34.09
C GLY A 457 -28.95 26.51 -33.01
N THR A 458 -27.76 27.04 -33.35
CA THR A 458 -26.60 27.07 -32.49
C THR A 458 -25.94 28.45 -32.47
N ALA A 459 -25.53 28.90 -31.29
CA ALA A 459 -24.74 30.11 -31.09
C ALA A 459 -23.36 29.73 -30.51
N VAL A 460 -22.32 30.01 -31.25
CA VAL A 460 -20.93 29.84 -30.87
C VAL A 460 -20.37 31.19 -30.45
N THR A 461 -19.88 31.30 -29.24
CA THR A 461 -19.22 32.49 -28.69
C THR A 461 -17.74 32.21 -28.44
N LEU A 462 -16.90 32.98 -29.11
CA LEU A 462 -15.44 32.97 -28.92
C LEU A 462 -15.03 34.26 -28.23
N THR A 463 -14.18 34.18 -27.22
CA THR A 463 -13.59 35.37 -26.58
C THR A 463 -12.09 35.40 -26.75
N PHE A 464 -11.55 36.60 -26.91
CA PHE A 464 -10.11 36.82 -26.99
C PHE A 464 -9.72 38.02 -26.11
N PRO A 465 -8.64 37.99 -25.35
CA PRO A 465 -8.16 39.15 -24.60
C PRO A 465 -7.64 40.21 -25.59
N ALA A 466 -8.17 41.43 -25.48
CA ALA A 466 -7.66 42.56 -26.23
C ALA A 466 -6.29 43.03 -25.67
N MET A 467 -5.38 43.40 -26.55
CA MET A 467 -4.14 44.03 -26.11
C MET A 467 -4.45 45.43 -25.53
N ARG A 468 -4.06 45.68 -24.29
CA ARG A 468 -4.08 47.03 -23.76
C ARG A 468 -3.02 47.84 -24.48
N GLU A 469 -3.40 48.91 -25.19
CA GLU A 469 -2.41 49.92 -25.58
C GLU A 469 -1.82 50.51 -24.28
N GLU A 470 -0.56 50.29 -24.05
CA GLU A 470 0.16 51.08 -23.04
C GLU A 470 0.02 52.53 -23.47
N ALA A 471 -0.72 53.30 -22.68
CA ALA A 471 -0.72 54.75 -22.86
C ALA A 471 0.73 55.21 -22.82
N LYS A 472 1.27 55.68 -23.95
CA LYS A 472 2.54 56.40 -23.95
C LYS A 472 2.32 57.62 -23.07
N GLU A 473 2.85 57.59 -21.87
CA GLU A 473 3.05 58.81 -21.10
C GLU A 473 3.98 59.72 -21.94
N GLU A 474 3.38 60.82 -22.45
CA GLU A 474 4.14 61.96 -23.00
C GLU A 474 4.80 62.77 -21.88
#